data_2d60c50d1ced579948f27e1c743aafb7
#
_entry.id   2d60c50d1ced579948f27e1c743aafb7
#
_cell.length_a   1.000
_cell.length_b   1.000
_cell.length_c   1.000
_cell.angle_alpha   90.00
_cell.angle_beta   90.00
_cell.angle_gamma   90.00
#
_symmetry.space_group_name_H-M   'P 1'
#
loop_
_entity.id
_entity.type
_entity.pdbx_description
1 polymer ?
#
loop_
_entity_poly.entity_id
_entity_poly.type
_entity_poly.pdbx_seq_one_letter_code
_entity_poly.pdbx_strand_id
1 'polypeptide(L)'
;MKKISFWIVIFICMADAALAVTQEGGLFYLPEDTTTQHKDSTVQKRTFFKKFLDYFNDANKDKNHKKFDFSIIGGPHYSTDTKLGLGLVAAGLYRTDRNDMLLPPSNVSLFGDVSTVGFYMLGIRGTHIFPQDKYRLDYTLYFYSFPSKFWGIGYDMGKVDANESDLDRWQAQVKASFLFRIADNLYIGPMASYDYVHGKNMERPELLEGMNLTTANYGVGLSLAYDSRDVL
;
A
#
# COMPACT_ATOMS: atom_id res chain seq x y z
N MET A 1 26.75 12.58 -3.49
CA MET A 1 25.58 12.77 -4.33
C MET A 1 25.06 11.45 -4.96
N LYS A 2 25.04 10.31 -4.24
CA LYS A 2 24.53 9.01 -4.74
C LYS A 2 23.46 8.38 -3.85
N LYS A 3 23.00 9.07 -2.78
CA LYS A 3 21.98 8.55 -1.85
C LYS A 3 20.53 8.71 -2.33
N ILE A 4 20.28 9.46 -3.38
CA ILE A 4 18.94 9.66 -3.96
C ILE A 4 18.51 8.46 -4.78
N SER A 5 19.46 7.69 -5.36
CA SER A 5 19.19 6.57 -6.27
C SER A 5 18.57 5.35 -5.57
N PHE A 6 18.88 5.10 -4.30
CA PHE A 6 18.41 3.91 -3.60
C PHE A 6 16.94 3.99 -3.21
N TRP A 7 16.46 5.19 -2.87
CA TRP A 7 15.05 5.43 -2.53
C TRP A 7 14.12 5.41 -3.75
N ILE A 8 14.62 5.86 -4.90
CA ILE A 8 13.87 5.81 -6.16
C ILE A 8 13.67 4.34 -6.62
N VAL A 9 14.66 3.46 -6.40
CA VAL A 9 14.56 2.05 -6.77
C VAL A 9 13.53 1.30 -5.92
N ILE A 10 13.44 1.57 -4.62
CA ILE A 10 12.43 0.95 -3.74
C ILE A 10 11.02 1.45 -4.09
N PHE A 11 10.89 2.71 -4.46
CA PHE A 11 9.59 3.27 -4.88
C PHE A 11 9.13 2.74 -6.24
N ILE A 12 10.06 2.48 -7.15
CA ILE A 12 9.80 1.86 -8.47
C ILE A 12 9.43 0.38 -8.30
N CYS A 13 10.11 -0.38 -7.45
CA CYS A 13 9.75 -1.78 -7.19
C CYS A 13 8.38 -1.96 -6.53
N MET A 14 7.94 -1.02 -5.69
CA MET A 14 6.58 -1.06 -5.12
C MET A 14 5.50 -0.61 -6.12
N ALA A 15 5.85 0.27 -7.07
CA ALA A 15 4.96 0.64 -8.16
C ALA A 15 4.79 -0.51 -9.17
N ASP A 16 5.86 -1.26 -9.46
CA ASP A 16 5.82 -2.40 -10.38
C ASP A 16 5.02 -3.59 -9.80
N ALA A 17 5.07 -3.83 -8.48
CA ALA A 17 4.24 -4.84 -7.85
C ALA A 17 2.73 -4.50 -7.91
N ALA A 18 2.37 -3.22 -7.87
CA ALA A 18 0.98 -2.78 -8.03
C ALA A 18 0.51 -2.82 -9.49
N LEU A 19 1.43 -2.67 -10.46
CA LEU A 19 1.13 -2.75 -11.89
C LEU A 19 1.11 -4.20 -12.42
N ALA A 20 1.89 -5.11 -11.84
CA ALA A 20 1.92 -6.52 -12.23
C ALA A 20 0.60 -7.25 -11.92
N VAL A 21 -0.15 -6.80 -10.89
CA VAL A 21 -1.46 -7.36 -10.54
C VAL A 21 -2.57 -6.97 -11.54
N THR A 22 -2.37 -5.96 -12.37
CA THR A 22 -3.38 -5.50 -13.34
C THR A 22 -3.26 -6.14 -14.72
N GLN A 23 -2.23 -6.96 -15.00
CA GLN A 23 -1.95 -7.44 -16.36
C GLN A 23 -2.07 -8.94 -16.60
N GLU A 24 -2.33 -9.78 -15.59
CA GLU A 24 -2.61 -11.20 -15.80
C GLU A 24 -3.96 -11.63 -15.21
N GLY A 25 -5.03 -11.26 -15.90
CA GLY A 25 -6.34 -11.92 -15.81
C GLY A 25 -6.31 -13.30 -16.46
N GLY A 26 -5.51 -14.22 -15.94
CA GLY A 26 -5.52 -15.61 -16.35
C GLY A 26 -6.74 -16.34 -15.79
N LEU A 27 -7.72 -16.54 -16.64
CA LEU A 27 -8.92 -17.33 -16.40
C LEU A 27 -8.53 -18.79 -16.14
N PHE A 28 -8.50 -19.21 -14.89
CA PHE A 28 -8.43 -20.64 -14.56
C PHE A 28 -9.82 -21.25 -14.75
N TYR A 29 -10.04 -21.92 -15.88
CA TYR A 29 -11.16 -22.82 -16.08
C TYR A 29 -10.92 -24.12 -15.29
N LEU A 30 -11.74 -24.37 -14.29
CA LEU A 30 -11.90 -25.71 -13.72
C LEU A 30 -13.03 -26.41 -14.48
N PRO A 31 -12.89 -27.71 -14.81
CA PRO A 31 -13.92 -28.42 -15.54
C PRO A 31 -15.17 -28.64 -14.68
N GLU A 32 -16.32 -28.42 -15.29
CA GLU A 32 -17.62 -28.80 -14.77
C GLU A 32 -17.70 -30.34 -14.56
N ASP A 33 -17.84 -30.76 -13.34
CA ASP A 33 -18.25 -32.12 -13.03
C ASP A 33 -19.74 -32.16 -12.68
N THR A 34 -20.49 -32.71 -13.62
CA THR A 34 -21.89 -33.05 -13.51
C THR A 34 -22.04 -34.31 -12.66
N THR A 35 -22.57 -34.22 -11.45
CA THR A 35 -23.32 -35.42 -10.91
C THR A 35 -24.22 -35.04 -9.71
N THR A 36 -25.50 -35.31 -9.90
CA THR A 36 -26.54 -35.85 -9.00
C THR A 36 -26.72 -35.32 -7.59
N GLN A 37 -27.92 -34.81 -7.40
CA GLN A 37 -28.60 -34.57 -6.13
C GLN A 37 -28.53 -35.77 -5.16
N HIS A 38 -28.01 -35.52 -3.97
CA HIS A 38 -28.42 -36.26 -2.76
C HIS A 38 -28.69 -35.20 -1.67
N LYS A 39 -29.96 -35.15 -1.29
CA LYS A 39 -30.48 -34.30 -0.23
C LYS A 39 -30.17 -34.98 1.10
N ASP A 40 -29.09 -34.58 1.74
CA ASP A 40 -28.83 -34.92 3.12
C ASP A 40 -28.65 -33.66 3.94
N SER A 41 -29.61 -33.46 4.84
CA SER A 41 -29.68 -32.32 5.77
C SER A 41 -28.77 -32.59 6.97
N THR A 42 -27.49 -32.38 6.78
CA THR A 42 -26.54 -32.16 7.88
C THR A 42 -26.16 -30.71 7.89
N VAL A 43 -26.56 -30.00 8.97
CA VAL A 43 -26.11 -28.66 9.29
C VAL A 43 -24.60 -28.68 9.53
N GLN A 44 -23.83 -28.64 8.45
CA GLN A 44 -22.38 -28.46 8.53
C GLN A 44 -22.14 -27.07 9.11
N LYS A 45 -21.56 -27.02 10.31
CA LYS A 45 -20.97 -25.81 10.85
C LYS A 45 -20.00 -25.26 9.79
N ARG A 46 -20.40 -24.23 9.06
CA ARG A 46 -19.55 -23.55 8.07
C ARG A 46 -18.27 -23.15 8.78
N THR A 47 -17.16 -23.79 8.45
CA THR A 47 -15.84 -23.49 8.98
C THR A 47 -15.55 -22.02 8.75
N PHE A 48 -14.97 -21.33 9.73
CA PHE A 48 -14.58 -19.92 9.66
C PHE A 48 -13.91 -19.57 8.32
N PHE A 49 -13.05 -20.48 7.82
CA PHE A 49 -12.35 -20.34 6.56
C PHE A 49 -13.30 -20.30 5.34
N LYS A 50 -14.37 -21.09 5.33
CA LYS A 50 -15.37 -21.07 4.26
C LYS A 50 -16.16 -19.76 4.26
N LYS A 51 -16.53 -19.26 5.44
CA LYS A 51 -17.19 -17.94 5.56
C LYS A 51 -16.29 -16.80 5.10
N PHE A 52 -14.98 -16.93 5.37
CA PHE A 52 -13.96 -15.96 4.94
C PHE A 52 -13.83 -15.98 3.40
N LEU A 53 -13.70 -17.15 2.77
CA LEU A 53 -13.64 -17.26 1.31
C LEU A 53 -14.96 -16.81 0.64
N ASP A 54 -16.11 -17.17 1.18
CA ASP A 54 -17.41 -16.71 0.68
C ASP A 54 -17.52 -15.18 0.74
N TYR A 55 -17.01 -14.56 1.81
CA TYR A 55 -16.96 -13.10 1.93
C TYR A 55 -16.09 -12.43 0.85
N PHE A 56 -14.92 -13.01 0.54
CA PHE A 56 -14.06 -12.53 -0.54
C PHE A 56 -14.71 -12.67 -1.91
N ASN A 57 -15.34 -13.82 -2.18
CA ASN A 57 -16.06 -14.04 -3.43
C ASN A 57 -17.26 -13.11 -3.59
N ASP A 58 -17.96 -12.79 -2.51
CA ASP A 58 -19.11 -11.88 -2.53
C ASP A 58 -18.70 -10.39 -2.58
N ALA A 59 -17.51 -10.04 -2.05
CA ALA A 59 -16.98 -8.68 -2.12
C ALA A 59 -16.62 -8.27 -3.56
N ASN A 60 -16.24 -9.23 -4.40
CA ASN A 60 -15.81 -9.00 -5.79
C ASN A 60 -16.95 -9.16 -6.84
N LYS A 61 -18.19 -9.38 -6.40
CA LYS A 61 -19.33 -9.40 -7.32
C LYS A 61 -19.84 -7.98 -7.59
N ASP A 62 -19.99 -7.66 -8.86
CA ASP A 62 -20.63 -6.39 -9.32
C ASP A 62 -22.00 -6.21 -8.67
N LYS A 63 -22.11 -5.19 -7.85
CA LYS A 63 -23.37 -4.80 -7.20
C LYS A 63 -23.73 -3.39 -7.65
N ASN A 64 -24.44 -3.32 -8.74
CA ASN A 64 -24.81 -2.15 -9.53
C ASN A 64 -25.53 -0.98 -8.80
N HIS A 65 -25.57 -0.88 -7.47
CA HIS A 65 -26.22 0.24 -6.74
C HIS A 65 -25.59 0.58 -5.38
N LYS A 66 -24.32 0.23 -5.11
CA LYS A 66 -23.74 0.55 -3.82
C LYS A 66 -23.17 1.97 -3.77
N LYS A 67 -23.39 2.62 -2.61
CA LYS A 67 -22.80 3.93 -2.28
C LYS A 67 -21.28 3.91 -2.26
N PHE A 68 -20.69 2.73 -2.11
CA PHE A 68 -19.27 2.45 -1.97
C PHE A 68 -18.98 1.12 -2.66
N ASP A 69 -18.21 1.17 -3.70
CA ASP A 69 -17.72 -0.02 -4.39
C ASP A 69 -16.41 -0.46 -3.71
N PHE A 70 -16.38 -1.71 -3.25
CA PHE A 70 -15.31 -2.19 -2.40
C PHE A 70 -14.79 -3.54 -2.90
N SER A 71 -13.48 -3.61 -3.08
CA SER A 71 -12.75 -4.78 -3.56
C SER A 71 -11.67 -5.17 -2.56
N ILE A 72 -11.52 -6.46 -2.30
CA ILE A 72 -10.46 -6.98 -1.44
C ILE A 72 -9.63 -7.97 -2.25
N ILE A 73 -8.33 -7.77 -2.26
CA ILE A 73 -7.35 -8.65 -2.90
C ILE A 73 -6.28 -8.97 -1.86
N GLY A 74 -5.86 -10.22 -1.79
CA GLY A 74 -4.79 -10.61 -0.89
C GLY A 74 -4.38 -12.06 -1.08
N GLY A 75 -3.22 -12.38 -0.56
CA GLY A 75 -2.69 -13.73 -0.65
C GLY A 75 -1.28 -13.85 -0.09
N PRO A 76 -0.77 -15.09 -0.04
CA PRO A 76 0.61 -15.34 0.32
C PRO A 76 1.55 -14.81 -0.77
N HIS A 77 2.68 -14.28 -0.35
CA HIS A 77 3.76 -13.85 -1.23
C HIS A 77 5.12 -14.28 -0.67
N TYR A 78 6.12 -14.25 -1.52
CA TYR A 78 7.51 -14.48 -1.13
C TYR A 78 8.42 -13.41 -1.75
N SER A 79 9.31 -12.86 -0.93
CA SER A 79 10.40 -12.01 -1.41
C SER A 79 11.71 -12.37 -0.73
N THR A 80 12.84 -11.96 -1.29
CA THR A 80 14.17 -12.21 -0.71
C THR A 80 14.35 -11.51 0.65
N ASP A 81 13.73 -10.35 0.83
CA ASP A 81 13.90 -9.50 2.00
C ASP A 81 12.88 -9.84 3.10
N THR A 82 11.61 -10.06 2.73
CA THR A 82 10.53 -10.33 3.70
C THR A 82 10.20 -11.82 3.84
N LYS A 83 10.84 -12.69 3.01
CA LYS A 83 10.58 -14.15 2.97
C LYS A 83 9.10 -14.43 2.69
N LEU A 84 8.51 -15.41 3.39
CA LEU A 84 7.10 -15.74 3.23
C LEU A 84 6.25 -14.73 3.99
N GLY A 85 5.28 -14.15 3.31
CA GLY A 85 4.36 -13.17 3.89
C GLY A 85 2.92 -13.41 3.45
N LEU A 86 2.01 -12.67 4.09
CA LEU A 86 0.60 -12.58 3.74
C LEU A 86 0.23 -11.11 3.62
N GLY A 87 -0.10 -10.69 2.40
CA GLY A 87 -0.54 -9.33 2.09
C GLY A 87 -2.03 -9.25 1.82
N LEU A 88 -2.63 -8.10 2.16
CA LEU A 88 -4.03 -7.80 1.92
C LEU A 88 -4.19 -6.34 1.51
N VAL A 89 -4.98 -6.11 0.46
CA VAL A 89 -5.37 -4.78 -0.01
C VAL A 89 -6.88 -4.72 -0.08
N ALA A 90 -7.46 -3.72 0.57
CA ALA A 90 -8.86 -3.40 0.46
C ALA A 90 -8.99 -2.04 -0.22
N ALA A 91 -9.59 -2.00 -1.41
CA ALA A 91 -9.76 -0.78 -2.19
C ALA A 91 -11.23 -0.45 -2.36
N GLY A 92 -11.56 0.83 -2.29
CA GLY A 92 -12.93 1.31 -2.45
C GLY A 92 -12.99 2.58 -3.28
N LEU A 93 -14.05 2.67 -4.07
CA LEU A 93 -14.42 3.86 -4.84
C LEU A 93 -15.71 4.46 -4.28
N TYR A 94 -15.77 5.78 -4.19
CA TYR A 94 -16.96 6.50 -3.74
C TYR A 94 -17.07 7.85 -4.43
N ARG A 95 -18.30 8.32 -4.68
CA ARG A 95 -18.56 9.65 -5.22
C ARG A 95 -18.94 10.61 -4.10
N THR A 96 -18.33 11.77 -4.09
CA THR A 96 -18.61 12.85 -3.13
C THR A 96 -19.91 13.58 -3.46
N ASP A 97 -20.21 13.71 -4.75
CA ASP A 97 -21.52 14.19 -5.24
C ASP A 97 -22.15 13.12 -6.15
N ARG A 98 -23.38 12.71 -5.80
CA ARG A 98 -24.12 11.69 -6.56
C ARG A 98 -24.92 12.23 -7.72
N ASN A 99 -25.22 13.52 -7.66
CA ASN A 99 -25.99 14.19 -8.71
C ASN A 99 -25.09 14.55 -9.89
N ASP A 100 -23.79 14.61 -9.68
CA ASP A 100 -22.80 14.85 -10.73
C ASP A 100 -22.23 13.53 -11.26
N MET A 101 -22.80 13.07 -12.37
CA MET A 101 -22.38 11.84 -13.05
C MET A 101 -21.00 11.96 -13.73
N LEU A 102 -20.56 13.19 -14.02
CA LEU A 102 -19.27 13.46 -14.63
C LEU A 102 -18.15 13.57 -13.62
N LEU A 103 -18.47 13.66 -12.32
CA LEU A 103 -17.47 13.72 -11.27
C LEU A 103 -16.74 12.38 -11.15
N PRO A 104 -15.39 12.35 -11.30
CA PRO A 104 -14.63 11.15 -11.09
C PRO A 104 -14.82 10.60 -9.65
N PRO A 105 -14.83 9.28 -9.46
CA PRO A 105 -14.93 8.73 -8.12
C PRO A 105 -13.67 8.99 -7.32
N SER A 106 -13.84 9.35 -6.06
CA SER A 106 -12.80 9.31 -5.05
C SER A 106 -12.41 7.86 -4.75
N ASN A 107 -11.16 7.64 -4.36
CA ASN A 107 -10.68 6.31 -4.02
C ASN A 107 -10.03 6.28 -2.63
N VAL A 108 -10.08 5.12 -2.01
CA VAL A 108 -9.36 4.83 -0.78
C VAL A 108 -8.86 3.38 -0.84
N SER A 109 -7.63 3.15 -0.44
CA SER A 109 -7.05 1.82 -0.36
C SER A 109 -6.38 1.63 1.00
N LEU A 110 -6.68 0.50 1.62
CA LEU A 110 -6.09 0.03 2.86
C LEU A 110 -5.15 -1.14 2.55
N PHE A 111 -3.95 -1.10 3.09
CA PHE A 111 -2.93 -2.12 2.88
C PHE A 111 -2.52 -2.72 4.22
N GLY A 112 -2.42 -4.03 4.26
CA GLY A 112 -1.85 -4.76 5.39
C GLY A 112 -0.93 -5.85 4.89
N ASP A 113 0.22 -6.01 5.55
CA ASP A 113 1.18 -7.07 5.24
C ASP A 113 1.87 -7.55 6.50
N VAL A 114 2.10 -8.85 6.58
CA VAL A 114 2.87 -9.48 7.65
C VAL A 114 3.73 -10.59 7.08
N SER A 115 4.95 -10.78 7.61
CA SER A 115 5.85 -11.80 7.14
C SER A 115 6.53 -12.60 8.25
N THR A 116 7.13 -13.71 7.85
CA THR A 116 7.81 -14.66 8.77
C THR A 116 9.08 -14.10 9.40
N VAL A 117 9.65 -13.04 8.85
CA VAL A 117 10.87 -12.40 9.41
C VAL A 117 10.56 -11.18 10.28
N GLY A 118 9.30 -10.99 10.69
CA GLY A 118 8.91 -9.86 11.55
C GLY A 118 8.68 -8.55 10.79
N PHE A 119 8.58 -8.58 9.46
CA PHE A 119 8.06 -7.45 8.70
C PHE A 119 6.55 -7.35 8.91
N TYR A 120 6.07 -6.17 9.19
CA TYR A 120 4.64 -5.84 9.13
C TYR A 120 4.44 -4.43 8.60
N MET A 121 3.39 -4.25 7.84
CA MET A 121 2.99 -2.99 7.25
C MET A 121 1.49 -2.78 7.39
N LEU A 122 1.11 -1.56 7.73
CA LEU A 122 -0.27 -1.08 7.65
C LEU A 122 -0.25 0.28 6.97
N GLY A 123 -1.12 0.47 6.00
CA GLY A 123 -1.18 1.74 5.28
C GLY A 123 -2.55 2.06 4.75
N ILE A 124 -2.79 3.36 4.59
CA ILE A 124 -3.95 3.90 3.89
C ILE A 124 -3.48 4.95 2.89
N ARG A 125 -4.00 4.90 1.69
CA ARG A 125 -3.80 5.94 0.68
C ARG A 125 -5.08 6.16 -0.11
N GLY A 126 -5.21 7.35 -0.66
CA GLY A 126 -6.35 7.66 -1.52
C GLY A 126 -6.32 9.06 -2.07
N THR A 127 -7.29 9.31 -2.94
CA THR A 127 -7.60 10.62 -3.48
C THR A 127 -9.05 10.94 -3.17
N HIS A 128 -9.28 11.99 -2.40
CA HIS A 128 -10.61 12.54 -2.17
C HIS A 128 -10.86 13.68 -3.15
N ILE A 129 -11.84 13.51 -4.02
CA ILE A 129 -12.23 14.50 -5.02
C ILE A 129 -13.44 15.26 -4.50
N PHE A 130 -13.31 16.58 -4.36
CA PHE A 130 -14.38 17.45 -3.91
C PHE A 130 -15.39 17.72 -5.02
N PRO A 131 -16.62 18.14 -4.67
CA PRO A 131 -17.64 18.45 -5.67
C PRO A 131 -17.16 19.42 -6.75
N GLN A 132 -17.61 19.21 -7.99
CA GLN A 132 -17.21 19.94 -9.21
C GLN A 132 -15.72 19.74 -9.58
N ASP A 133 -15.02 18.80 -8.93
CA ASP A 133 -13.59 18.53 -9.14
C ASP A 133 -12.68 19.77 -9.07
N LYS A 134 -13.07 20.74 -8.23
CA LYS A 134 -12.28 21.96 -8.03
C LYS A 134 -11.06 21.74 -7.18
N TYR A 135 -11.15 20.81 -6.24
CA TYR A 135 -10.10 20.47 -5.28
C TYR A 135 -9.94 18.96 -5.20
N ARG A 136 -8.71 18.54 -4.94
CA ARG A 136 -8.38 17.14 -4.64
C ARG A 136 -7.47 17.08 -3.42
N LEU A 137 -7.69 16.11 -2.56
CA LEU A 137 -6.82 15.79 -1.45
C LEU A 137 -6.24 14.40 -1.67
N ASP A 138 -4.94 14.35 -2.01
CA ASP A 138 -4.18 13.10 -2.03
C ASP A 138 -3.57 12.88 -0.67
N TYR A 139 -3.71 11.67 -0.13
CA TYR A 139 -3.17 11.33 1.17
C TYR A 139 -2.56 9.92 1.16
N THR A 140 -1.51 9.79 1.97
CA THR A 140 -0.79 8.52 2.17
C THR A 140 -0.30 8.49 3.60
N LEU A 141 -0.69 7.44 4.32
CA LEU A 141 -0.22 7.14 5.66
C LEU A 141 0.28 5.71 5.68
N TYR A 142 1.52 5.50 6.11
CA TYR A 142 2.10 4.18 6.28
C TYR A 142 2.72 4.05 7.67
N PHE A 143 2.54 2.89 8.24
CA PHE A 143 3.27 2.40 9.38
C PHE A 143 3.83 1.04 9.04
N TYR A 144 5.15 0.85 9.22
CA TYR A 144 5.78 -0.42 8.97
C TYR A 144 6.96 -0.66 9.90
N SER A 145 7.22 -1.93 10.18
CA SER A 145 8.40 -2.42 10.86
C SER A 145 9.16 -3.33 9.94
N PHE A 146 10.45 -3.15 9.87
CA PHE A 146 11.32 -3.88 8.98
C PHE A 146 12.63 -4.25 9.68
N PRO A 147 12.95 -5.53 9.83
CA PRO A 147 14.30 -5.96 10.21
C PRO A 147 15.30 -5.41 9.19
N SER A 148 16.28 -4.69 9.64
CA SER A 148 17.21 -3.96 8.79
C SER A 148 18.64 -4.27 9.20
N LYS A 149 19.56 -4.12 8.26
CA LYS A 149 21.00 -4.23 8.51
C LYS A 149 21.65 -2.87 8.36
N PHE A 150 22.66 -2.61 9.15
CA PHE A 150 23.41 -1.37 9.19
C PHE A 150 24.91 -1.66 9.28
N TRP A 151 25.70 -0.96 8.50
CA TRP A 151 27.14 -1.17 8.41
C TRP A 151 27.96 0.04 8.89
N GLY A 152 27.34 0.99 9.55
CA GLY A 152 27.97 2.24 9.99
C GLY A 152 27.74 3.40 9.03
N ILE A 153 28.31 4.55 9.36
CA ILE A 153 28.10 5.83 8.69
C ILE A 153 29.20 6.08 7.67
N GLY A 154 28.80 6.34 6.43
CA GLY A 154 29.71 6.66 5.35
C GLY A 154 30.18 5.45 4.54
N TYR A 155 30.98 5.74 3.51
CA TYR A 155 31.43 4.72 2.57
C TYR A 155 32.43 3.74 3.17
N ASP A 156 33.37 4.24 3.97
CA ASP A 156 34.45 3.44 4.53
C ASP A 156 33.98 2.41 5.54
N MET A 157 32.96 2.74 6.33
CA MET A 157 32.32 1.79 7.23
C MET A 157 31.43 0.81 6.47
N GLY A 158 30.67 1.30 5.49
CA GLY A 158 29.69 0.51 4.74
C GLY A 158 30.28 -0.50 3.77
N LYS A 159 31.59 -0.45 3.46
CA LYS A 159 32.28 -1.44 2.61
C LYS A 159 32.85 -2.62 3.37
N VAL A 160 32.84 -2.56 4.70
CA VAL A 160 33.42 -3.59 5.56
C VAL A 160 32.31 -4.52 6.05
N ASP A 161 32.25 -5.73 5.52
CA ASP A 161 31.23 -6.74 5.87
C ASP A 161 31.19 -7.04 7.38
N ALA A 162 32.35 -6.99 8.05
CA ALA A 162 32.44 -7.18 9.50
C ALA A 162 31.70 -6.11 10.32
N ASN A 163 31.29 -4.99 9.72
CA ASN A 163 30.49 -3.95 10.35
C ASN A 163 28.99 -4.23 10.29
N GLU A 164 28.57 -5.35 9.71
CA GLU A 164 27.15 -5.70 9.69
C GLU A 164 26.59 -5.78 11.11
N SER A 165 25.48 -5.10 11.32
CA SER A 165 24.73 -5.07 12.59
C SER A 165 23.25 -5.14 12.29
N ASP A 166 22.57 -6.09 12.89
CA ASP A 166 21.12 -6.17 12.79
C ASP A 166 20.45 -5.12 13.68
N LEU A 167 19.36 -4.57 13.20
CA LEU A 167 18.50 -3.67 13.97
C LEU A 167 17.04 -3.82 13.53
N ASP A 168 16.13 -3.65 14.47
CA ASP A 168 14.72 -3.49 14.19
C ASP A 168 14.42 -2.02 13.88
N ARG A 169 13.79 -1.75 12.75
CA ARG A 169 13.39 -0.41 12.36
C ARG A 169 11.87 -0.34 12.17
N TRP A 170 11.25 0.60 12.83
CA TRP A 170 9.88 0.96 12.50
C TRP A 170 9.81 2.40 12.01
N GLN A 171 8.87 2.65 11.13
CA GLN A 171 8.70 3.92 10.45
C GLN A 171 7.23 4.27 10.32
N ALA A 172 6.92 5.52 10.58
CA ALA A 172 5.61 6.12 10.31
C ALA A 172 5.78 7.23 9.28
N GLN A 173 5.02 7.16 8.20
CA GLN A 173 5.04 8.17 7.12
C GLN A 173 3.65 8.74 6.93
N VAL A 174 3.58 10.06 6.85
CA VAL A 174 2.37 10.82 6.47
C VAL A 174 2.73 11.74 5.33
N LYS A 175 1.95 11.69 4.25
CA LYS A 175 2.07 12.61 3.11
C LYS A 175 0.69 13.05 2.68
N ALA A 176 0.52 14.35 2.46
CA ALA A 176 -0.71 14.93 1.95
C ALA A 176 -0.42 16.01 0.92
N SER A 177 -1.23 16.07 -0.14
CA SER A 177 -1.20 17.12 -1.16
C SER A 177 -2.61 17.66 -1.34
N PHE A 178 -2.79 18.95 -1.23
CA PHE A 178 -4.06 19.61 -1.48
C PHE A 178 -3.98 20.36 -2.81
N LEU A 179 -4.70 19.86 -3.81
CA LEU A 179 -4.59 20.27 -5.21
C LEU A 179 -5.78 21.15 -5.60
N PHE A 180 -5.50 22.21 -6.31
CA PHE A 180 -6.45 23.16 -6.91
C PHE A 180 -6.46 22.95 -8.41
N ARG A 181 -7.64 22.84 -9.01
CA ARG A 181 -7.78 22.79 -10.47
C ARG A 181 -7.47 24.17 -11.06
N ILE A 182 -6.46 24.25 -11.92
CA ILE A 182 -6.03 25.50 -12.58
C ILE A 182 -6.37 25.53 -14.07
N ALA A 183 -6.53 24.37 -14.69
CA ALA A 183 -6.99 24.21 -16.07
C ALA A 183 -7.69 22.84 -16.21
N ASP A 184 -8.18 22.51 -17.39
CA ASP A 184 -8.77 21.20 -17.63
C ASP A 184 -7.73 20.13 -17.39
N ASN A 185 -8.08 19.18 -16.51
CA ASN A 185 -7.24 18.05 -16.11
C ASN A 185 -5.91 18.41 -15.44
N LEU A 186 -5.67 19.70 -15.12
CA LEU A 186 -4.42 20.18 -14.54
C LEU A 186 -4.64 20.75 -13.13
N TYR A 187 -3.88 20.24 -12.19
CA TYR A 187 -3.98 20.57 -10.77
C TYR A 187 -2.63 20.97 -10.21
N ILE A 188 -2.61 21.95 -9.33
CA ILE A 188 -1.42 22.37 -8.59
C ILE A 188 -1.78 22.64 -7.13
N GLY A 189 -0.86 22.39 -6.22
CA GLY A 189 -1.09 22.72 -4.83
C GLY A 189 0.04 22.36 -3.88
N PRO A 190 -0.06 22.80 -2.62
CA PRO A 190 0.92 22.48 -1.59
C PRO A 190 0.93 20.99 -1.26
N MET A 191 2.10 20.51 -0.90
CA MET A 191 2.35 19.18 -0.40
C MET A 191 3.14 19.27 0.91
N ALA A 192 2.76 18.44 1.88
CA ALA A 192 3.51 18.24 3.11
C ALA A 192 3.77 16.76 3.35
N SER A 193 4.90 16.44 3.95
CA SER A 193 5.25 15.09 4.36
C SER A 193 5.93 15.09 5.72
N TYR A 194 5.70 14.02 6.46
CA TYR A 194 6.37 13.73 7.72
C TYR A 194 6.78 12.27 7.73
N ASP A 195 8.06 12.03 7.99
CA ASP A 195 8.65 10.71 8.13
C ASP A 195 9.31 10.58 9.49
N TYR A 196 8.86 9.65 10.30
CA TYR A 196 9.44 9.29 11.57
C TYR A 196 10.03 7.89 11.48
N VAL A 197 11.31 7.76 11.77
CA VAL A 197 12.06 6.50 11.76
C VAL A 197 12.66 6.28 13.13
N HIS A 198 12.45 5.10 13.69
CA HIS A 198 13.03 4.70 14.96
C HIS A 198 13.63 3.30 14.84
N GLY A 199 14.94 3.22 15.10
CA GLY A 199 15.65 1.96 15.24
C GLY A 199 15.70 1.52 16.71
N LYS A 200 15.69 0.23 16.94
CA LYS A 200 15.84 -0.39 18.25
C LYS A 200 16.59 -1.73 18.12
N ASN A 201 17.00 -2.29 19.25
CA ASN A 201 17.66 -3.59 19.30
C ASN A 201 18.89 -3.68 18.38
N MET A 202 19.64 -2.59 18.23
CA MET A 202 20.85 -2.59 17.43
C MET A 202 21.94 -3.40 18.15
N GLU A 203 22.51 -4.38 17.46
CA GLU A 203 23.53 -5.25 18.04
C GLU A 203 24.86 -4.50 18.31
N ARG A 204 25.20 -3.56 17.42
CA ARG A 204 26.46 -2.82 17.45
C ARG A 204 26.24 -1.31 17.46
N PRO A 205 25.81 -0.73 18.59
CA PRO A 205 25.50 0.69 18.69
C PRO A 205 26.70 1.62 18.48
N GLU A 206 27.94 1.11 18.66
CA GLU A 206 29.16 1.86 18.39
C GLU A 206 29.29 2.35 16.95
N LEU A 207 28.66 1.65 16.00
CA LEU A 207 28.66 2.03 14.57
C LEU A 207 27.88 3.32 14.29
N LEU A 208 27.11 3.80 15.25
CA LEU A 208 26.36 5.06 15.14
C LEU A 208 27.22 6.31 15.41
N GLU A 209 28.42 6.13 15.94
CA GLU A 209 29.32 7.25 16.29
C GLU A 209 28.63 8.31 17.18
N GLY A 210 27.75 7.89 18.07
CA GLY A 210 26.99 8.75 18.98
C GLY A 210 25.70 9.37 18.38
N MET A 211 25.34 9.02 17.15
CA MET A 211 24.06 9.47 16.57
C MET A 211 22.87 8.67 17.11
N ASN A 212 21.71 9.32 17.12
CA ASN A 212 20.46 8.70 17.54
C ASN A 212 19.92 7.74 16.48
N LEU A 213 19.34 6.64 16.93
CA LEU A 213 18.54 5.72 16.10
C LEU A 213 17.18 6.30 15.68
N THR A 214 16.84 7.49 16.16
CA THR A 214 15.57 8.14 15.87
C THR A 214 15.80 9.36 14.99
N THR A 215 15.03 9.44 13.90
CA THR A 215 15.06 10.56 12.96
C THR A 215 13.65 10.96 12.60
N ALA A 216 13.39 12.27 12.60
CA ALA A 216 12.16 12.86 12.11
C ALA A 216 12.47 13.81 10.95
N ASN A 217 11.85 13.57 9.80
CA ASN A 217 12.03 14.38 8.60
C ASN A 217 10.71 15.07 8.25
N TYR A 218 10.79 16.36 7.94
CA TYR A 218 9.66 17.16 7.49
C TYR A 218 9.93 17.62 6.06
N GLY A 219 8.94 17.50 5.20
CA GLY A 219 9.00 17.95 3.82
C GLY A 219 7.83 18.86 3.50
N VAL A 220 8.12 19.94 2.79
CA VAL A 220 7.10 20.79 2.17
C VAL A 220 7.46 21.01 0.70
N GLY A 221 6.44 21.14 -0.15
CA GLY A 221 6.67 21.29 -1.58
C GLY A 221 5.42 21.67 -2.34
N LEU A 222 5.54 21.67 -3.66
CA LEU A 222 4.44 21.85 -4.59
C LEU A 222 4.25 20.55 -5.36
N SER A 223 2.99 20.16 -5.55
CA SER A 223 2.57 19.05 -6.38
C SER A 223 1.89 19.59 -7.63
N LEU A 224 2.28 19.08 -8.80
CA LEU A 224 1.64 19.32 -10.08
C LEU A 224 1.12 17.98 -10.60
N ALA A 225 -0.16 17.90 -10.95
CA ALA A 225 -0.78 16.68 -11.45
C ALA A 225 -1.58 16.98 -12.72
N TYR A 226 -1.40 16.14 -13.73
CA TYR A 226 -2.21 16.14 -14.95
C TYR A 226 -2.94 14.79 -15.04
N ASP A 227 -4.25 14.82 -15.10
CA ASP A 227 -5.11 13.64 -15.10
C ASP A 227 -5.97 13.61 -16.37
N SER A 228 -5.54 12.83 -17.36
CA SER A 228 -6.23 12.64 -18.63
C SER A 228 -7.04 11.35 -18.72
N ARG A 229 -7.29 10.70 -17.59
CA ARG A 229 -8.08 9.47 -17.57
C ARG A 229 -9.54 9.78 -17.91
N ASP A 230 -10.11 8.97 -18.77
CA ASP A 230 -11.54 9.04 -19.09
C ASP A 230 -12.37 8.60 -17.88
N VAL A 231 -13.49 9.28 -17.66
CA VAL A 231 -14.48 8.86 -16.66
C VAL A 231 -15.35 7.81 -17.33
N LEU A 232 -15.20 6.56 -16.94
CA LEU A 232 -16.02 5.43 -17.39
C LEU A 232 -17.33 5.33 -16.59
#